data_440bbc57ee2e138ab03b33e1cdc29105
#
_entry.id   440bbc57ee2e138ab03b33e1cdc29105
#
_cell.length_a   1.000
_cell.length_b   1.000
_cell.length_c   1.000
_cell.angle_alpha   90.00
_cell.angle_beta   90.00
_cell.angle_gamma   90.00
#
_symmetry.space_group_name_H-M   'P 1'
#
loop_
_entity.id
_entity.type
_entity.pdbx_description
1 polymer ?
#
loop_
_entity_poly.entity_id
_entity_poly.type
_entity_poly.pdbx_seq_one_letter_code
_entity_poly.pdbx_strand_id
1 'polypeptide(L)'
;MRYGKFDDLLKLARKLAGSAEGMTLDEMAAEMGTTRRTVDRMRAVLEQMFPQWETVSDGHRKRFRIPGGLDGFLQMPSVDELAELRVAIATLKTKGDTTRAGLLGTLYDKVHAALRPAARLRMAPDLDALLTSESQAMQAGLRPLDDPTILETIRTALKAGCAVTFLYKTGSNRLRQVTPWGLLYGPAAYYLVAPGEGKTEPALWRLDRMHDIKLSDAPATPPPAQWDLEAFAARSFGIYQDTPHDVILRFTPEAAEDAALRHFHPTQELERLPDGSLIVRYHAGGLQEQAFYLFTWGTAVEILAPVELRTELCRLLRKALEHHEHTPGP
;
A
#
# COMPACT_ATOMS: atom_id res chain seq x y z
N MET A 1 37.10 3.83 -1.96
CA MET A 1 36.92 2.50 -2.57
C MET A 1 36.99 1.29 -1.59
N ARG A 2 37.42 1.43 -0.35
CA ARG A 2 37.44 0.30 0.63
C ARG A 2 36.06 0.03 1.27
N TYR A 3 35.20 1.01 1.40
CA TYR A 3 33.90 0.88 2.08
C TYR A 3 32.85 0.12 1.28
N GLY A 4 32.86 0.14 -0.05
CA GLY A 4 31.88 -0.58 -0.88
C GLY A 4 31.94 -2.10 -0.74
N LYS A 5 33.13 -2.68 -0.56
CA LYS A 5 33.28 -4.13 -0.34
C LYS A 5 32.74 -4.60 1.02
N PHE A 6 32.84 -3.76 2.02
CA PHE A 6 32.29 -4.04 3.34
C PHE A 6 30.77 -3.96 3.32
N ASP A 7 30.21 -2.97 2.65
CA ASP A 7 28.76 -2.85 2.44
C ASP A 7 28.17 -4.04 1.71
N ASP A 8 28.85 -4.52 0.65
CA ASP A 8 28.44 -5.72 -0.09
C ASP A 8 28.48 -6.99 0.78
N LEU A 9 29.48 -7.13 1.66
CA LEU A 9 29.54 -8.23 2.64
C LEU A 9 28.37 -8.19 3.61
N LEU A 10 28.02 -7.03 4.15
CA LEU A 10 26.89 -6.85 5.05
C LEU A 10 25.56 -7.13 4.35
N LYS A 11 25.39 -6.67 3.10
CA LYS A 11 24.20 -6.96 2.29
C LYS A 11 24.04 -8.46 2.09
N LEU A 12 25.10 -9.17 1.75
CA LEU A 12 25.06 -10.61 1.55
C LEU A 12 24.74 -11.34 2.87
N ALA A 13 25.34 -10.92 4.00
CA ALA A 13 25.04 -11.49 5.32
C ALA A 13 23.56 -11.35 5.70
N ARG A 14 22.96 -10.17 5.47
CA ARG A 14 21.52 -9.93 5.72
C ARG A 14 20.62 -10.86 4.89
N LYS A 15 20.95 -11.05 3.61
CA LYS A 15 20.19 -11.94 2.72
C LYS A 15 20.27 -13.40 3.18
N LEU A 16 21.47 -13.87 3.53
CA LEU A 16 21.68 -15.23 4.05
C LEU A 16 20.95 -15.47 5.39
N ALA A 17 20.93 -14.47 6.25
CA ALA A 17 20.23 -14.52 7.53
C ALA A 17 18.69 -14.45 7.36
N GLY A 18 18.21 -13.78 6.32
CA GLY A 18 16.79 -13.72 5.98
C GLY A 18 16.25 -14.91 5.20
N SER A 19 17.12 -15.79 4.69
CA SER A 19 16.72 -16.95 3.89
C SER A 19 16.57 -18.19 4.78
N ALA A 20 15.35 -18.66 4.98
CA ALA A 20 15.06 -19.87 5.76
C ALA A 20 15.66 -21.14 5.13
N GLU A 21 15.65 -21.23 3.80
CA GLU A 21 16.20 -22.36 3.03
C GLU A 21 17.70 -22.23 2.74
N GLY A 22 18.26 -21.04 2.94
CA GLY A 22 19.60 -20.69 2.50
C GLY A 22 19.67 -20.35 1.00
N MET A 23 20.85 -19.92 0.55
CA MET A 23 21.09 -19.53 -0.84
C MET A 23 22.25 -20.33 -1.43
N THR A 24 22.15 -20.70 -2.70
CA THR A 24 23.26 -21.26 -3.48
C THR A 24 24.21 -20.15 -3.93
N LEU A 25 25.42 -20.49 -4.37
CA LEU A 25 26.38 -19.52 -4.90
C LEU A 25 25.84 -18.79 -6.16
N ASP A 26 25.01 -19.46 -6.95
CA ASP A 26 24.44 -18.87 -8.16
C ASP A 26 23.33 -17.86 -7.83
N GLU A 27 22.46 -18.19 -6.85
CA GLU A 27 21.46 -17.26 -6.31
C GLU A 27 22.10 -16.04 -5.64
N MET A 28 23.16 -16.25 -4.84
CA MET A 28 23.92 -15.13 -4.26
C MET A 28 24.53 -14.24 -5.33
N ALA A 29 25.11 -14.83 -6.39
CA ALA A 29 25.74 -14.07 -7.48
C ALA A 29 24.72 -13.22 -8.25
N ALA A 30 23.55 -13.78 -8.54
CA ALA A 30 22.45 -13.08 -9.19
C ALA A 30 21.94 -11.92 -8.31
N GLU A 31 21.70 -12.18 -7.03
CA GLU A 31 21.16 -11.24 -6.07
C GLU A 31 22.10 -10.05 -5.76
N MET A 32 23.42 -10.32 -5.80
CA MET A 32 24.46 -9.31 -5.57
C MET A 32 24.94 -8.62 -6.86
N GLY A 33 24.42 -9.02 -8.03
CA GLY A 33 24.86 -8.47 -9.32
C GLY A 33 26.33 -8.68 -9.61
N THR A 34 26.92 -9.81 -9.16
CA THR A 34 28.37 -10.07 -9.24
C THR A 34 28.67 -11.51 -9.69
N THR A 35 29.95 -11.87 -9.81
CA THR A 35 30.35 -13.21 -10.25
C THR A 35 30.30 -14.23 -9.13
N ARG A 36 30.03 -15.50 -9.47
CA ARG A 36 30.10 -16.63 -8.54
C ARG A 36 31.42 -16.71 -7.76
N ARG A 37 32.56 -16.41 -8.41
CA ARG A 37 33.88 -16.37 -7.73
C ARG A 37 33.95 -15.27 -6.67
N THR A 38 33.32 -14.12 -6.91
CA THR A 38 33.29 -13.02 -5.95
C THR A 38 32.45 -13.38 -4.73
N VAL A 39 31.25 -13.93 -4.92
CA VAL A 39 30.39 -14.33 -3.78
C VAL A 39 30.98 -15.52 -3.01
N ASP A 40 31.68 -16.44 -3.66
CA ASP A 40 32.36 -17.54 -2.96
C ASP A 40 33.47 -17.02 -2.02
N ARG A 41 34.18 -15.98 -2.43
CA ARG A 41 35.15 -15.30 -1.54
C ARG A 41 34.45 -14.57 -0.41
N MET A 42 33.33 -13.91 -0.67
CA MET A 42 32.53 -13.25 0.37
C MET A 42 31.95 -14.27 1.34
N ARG A 43 31.42 -15.39 0.84
CA ARG A 43 30.96 -16.53 1.63
C ARG A 43 32.04 -17.03 2.61
N ALA A 44 33.26 -17.26 2.12
CA ALA A 44 34.36 -17.74 2.97
C ALA A 44 34.70 -16.77 4.11
N VAL A 45 34.60 -15.45 3.87
CA VAL A 45 34.75 -14.44 4.92
C VAL A 45 33.61 -14.49 5.92
N LEU A 46 32.35 -14.58 5.43
CA LEU A 46 31.18 -14.64 6.31
C LEU A 46 31.14 -15.90 7.16
N GLU A 47 31.55 -17.04 6.61
CA GLU A 47 31.67 -18.30 7.34
C GLU A 47 32.63 -18.21 8.54
N GLN A 48 33.70 -17.42 8.43
CA GLN A 48 34.62 -17.15 9.53
C GLN A 48 34.05 -16.15 10.56
N MET A 49 33.21 -15.22 10.10
CA MET A 49 32.62 -14.16 10.94
C MET A 49 31.41 -14.64 11.76
N PHE A 50 30.68 -15.62 11.27
CA PHE A 50 29.43 -16.08 11.87
C PHE A 50 29.53 -17.54 12.34
N PRO A 51 29.73 -17.77 13.66
CA PRO A 51 29.86 -19.14 14.21
C PRO A 51 28.62 -20.02 13.97
N GLN A 52 27.45 -19.41 13.77
CA GLN A 52 26.17 -20.06 13.46
C GLN A 52 25.97 -20.37 11.98
N TRP A 53 27.00 -20.23 11.17
CA TRP A 53 26.94 -20.55 9.75
C TRP A 53 26.53 -22.01 9.50
N GLU A 54 25.60 -22.23 8.61
CA GLU A 54 25.16 -23.55 8.20
C GLU A 54 25.29 -23.76 6.71
N THR A 55 25.71 -24.95 6.33
CA THR A 55 25.70 -25.44 4.97
C THR A 55 24.72 -26.61 4.87
N VAL A 56 23.65 -26.41 4.10
CA VAL A 56 22.61 -27.41 3.88
C VAL A 56 22.79 -28.04 2.51
N SER A 57 22.77 -29.37 2.43
CA SER A 57 22.81 -30.10 1.17
C SER A 57 21.41 -30.16 0.56
N ASP A 58 21.27 -29.68 -0.68
CA ASP A 58 20.04 -29.73 -1.46
C ASP A 58 20.33 -30.54 -2.74
N GLY A 59 20.24 -31.86 -2.66
CA GLY A 59 20.62 -32.78 -3.72
C GLY A 59 22.08 -32.63 -4.11
N HIS A 60 22.34 -32.17 -5.34
CA HIS A 60 23.69 -31.91 -5.86
C HIS A 60 24.20 -30.48 -5.57
N ARG A 61 23.42 -29.64 -4.89
CA ARG A 61 23.77 -28.25 -4.61
C ARG A 61 23.95 -28.03 -3.11
N LYS A 62 24.80 -27.07 -2.76
CA LYS A 62 24.97 -26.59 -1.39
C LYS A 62 24.24 -25.27 -1.24
N ARG A 63 23.42 -25.15 -0.22
CA ARG A 63 22.80 -23.91 0.23
C ARG A 63 23.48 -23.44 1.51
N PHE A 64 23.66 -22.15 1.63
CA PHE A 64 24.35 -21.52 2.74
C PHE A 64 23.38 -20.58 3.45
N ARG A 65 23.33 -20.60 4.77
CA ARG A 65 22.50 -19.72 5.57
C ARG A 65 23.18 -19.34 6.88
N ILE A 66 22.70 -18.24 7.46
CA ILE A 66 23.08 -17.79 8.80
C ILE A 66 21.82 -17.88 9.67
N PRO A 67 21.58 -18.98 10.40
CA PRO A 67 20.43 -19.10 11.28
C PRO A 67 20.57 -18.15 12.47
N GLY A 68 19.46 -17.62 12.97
CA GLY A 68 19.49 -16.74 14.14
C GLY A 68 18.46 -15.62 14.17
N GLY A 69 17.62 -15.51 13.13
CA GLY A 69 16.51 -14.55 13.11
C GLY A 69 16.95 -13.10 13.32
N LEU A 70 16.16 -12.33 14.06
CA LEU A 70 16.43 -10.92 14.41
C LEU A 70 17.48 -10.76 15.52
N ASP A 71 18.05 -11.85 16.02
CA ASP A 71 18.97 -11.84 17.16
C ASP A 71 20.42 -11.43 16.79
N GLY A 72 20.75 -11.42 15.50
CA GLY A 72 22.02 -10.90 15.01
C GLY A 72 22.04 -9.37 15.00
N PHE A 73 23.18 -8.75 15.37
CA PHE A 73 23.31 -7.28 15.35
C PHE A 73 23.01 -6.66 13.97
N LEU A 74 23.10 -7.44 12.89
CA LEU A 74 22.80 -7.05 11.51
C LEU A 74 21.28 -7.01 11.19
N GLN A 75 20.46 -7.57 12.08
CA GLN A 75 19.01 -7.70 11.87
C GLN A 75 18.18 -7.00 12.95
N MET A 76 18.85 -6.34 13.89
CA MET A 76 18.10 -5.58 14.91
C MET A 76 17.42 -4.36 14.27
N PRO A 77 16.11 -4.19 14.51
CA PRO A 77 15.44 -2.96 14.10
C PRO A 77 16.02 -1.76 14.84
N SER A 78 16.03 -0.60 14.16
CA SER A 78 16.35 0.68 14.79
C SER A 78 15.20 1.19 15.66
N VAL A 79 15.45 2.19 16.47
CA VAL A 79 14.42 2.88 17.25
C VAL A 79 13.39 3.51 16.30
N ASP A 80 13.86 4.15 15.22
CA ASP A 80 13.01 4.80 14.22
C ASP A 80 12.09 3.78 13.52
N GLU A 81 12.62 2.60 13.13
CA GLU A 81 11.79 1.53 12.51
C GLU A 81 10.69 1.04 13.46
N LEU A 82 10.99 0.92 14.76
CA LEU A 82 9.99 0.54 15.76
C LEU A 82 8.97 1.65 16.03
N ALA A 83 9.42 2.91 16.06
CA ALA A 83 8.55 4.08 16.21
C ALA A 83 7.60 4.19 15.02
N GLU A 84 8.09 4.13 13.79
CA GLU A 84 7.26 4.16 12.57
C GLU A 84 6.22 3.04 12.53
N LEU A 85 6.60 1.82 12.93
CA LEU A 85 5.65 0.72 13.03
C LEU A 85 4.54 1.00 14.06
N ARG A 86 4.88 1.61 15.20
CA ARG A 86 3.91 2.03 16.23
C ARG A 86 3.01 3.15 15.72
N VAL A 87 3.56 4.15 15.04
CA VAL A 87 2.80 5.25 14.42
C VAL A 87 1.84 4.69 13.36
N ALA A 88 2.28 3.76 12.51
CA ALA A 88 1.42 3.10 11.53
C ALA A 88 0.26 2.33 12.20
N ILE A 89 0.52 1.60 13.29
CA ILE A 89 -0.52 0.92 14.07
C ILE A 89 -1.53 1.92 14.66
N ALA A 90 -1.04 3.01 15.26
CA ALA A 90 -1.88 4.06 15.84
C ALA A 90 -2.75 4.73 14.78
N THR A 91 -2.17 5.05 13.62
CA THR A 91 -2.87 5.61 12.46
C THR A 91 -4.02 4.72 11.99
N LEU A 92 -3.76 3.42 11.86
CA LEU A 92 -4.80 2.45 11.46
C LEU A 92 -5.91 2.37 12.52
N LYS A 93 -5.56 2.39 13.80
CA LYS A 93 -6.55 2.43 14.91
C LYS A 93 -7.41 3.69 14.86
N THR A 94 -6.80 4.86 14.67
CA THR A 94 -7.51 6.14 14.58
C THR A 94 -8.45 6.18 13.37
N LYS A 95 -8.04 5.57 12.25
CA LYS A 95 -8.88 5.40 11.07
C LYS A 95 -9.93 4.28 11.22
N GLY A 96 -9.92 3.55 12.35
CA GLY A 96 -10.85 2.47 12.62
C GLY A 96 -10.52 1.15 11.93
N ASP A 97 -9.36 1.01 11.29
CA ASP A 97 -8.92 -0.25 10.68
C ASP A 97 -8.29 -1.18 11.73
N THR A 98 -9.13 -1.72 12.59
CA THR A 98 -8.72 -2.57 13.72
C THR A 98 -8.07 -3.88 13.25
N THR A 99 -8.51 -4.42 12.12
CA THR A 99 -7.97 -5.67 11.56
C THR A 99 -6.51 -5.52 11.13
N ARG A 100 -6.21 -4.49 10.33
CA ARG A 100 -4.82 -4.24 9.90
C ARG A 100 -3.95 -3.76 11.06
N ALA A 101 -4.50 -2.93 11.94
CA ALA A 101 -3.81 -2.52 13.17
C ALA A 101 -3.43 -3.71 14.04
N GLY A 102 -4.31 -4.70 14.17
CA GLY A 102 -4.04 -5.95 14.91
C GLY A 102 -2.93 -6.79 14.28
N LEU A 103 -2.92 -6.93 12.94
CA LEU A 103 -1.86 -7.65 12.23
C LEU A 103 -0.48 -7.00 12.43
N LEU A 104 -0.40 -5.66 12.26
CA LEU A 104 0.84 -4.93 12.52
C LEU A 104 1.24 -4.94 13.99
N GLY A 105 0.26 -4.89 14.91
CA GLY A 105 0.50 -5.03 16.36
C GLY A 105 1.15 -6.38 16.70
N THR A 106 0.61 -7.46 16.15
CA THR A 106 1.20 -8.80 16.32
C THR A 106 2.63 -8.88 15.75
N LEU A 107 2.89 -8.23 14.61
CA LEU A 107 4.24 -8.13 14.05
C LEU A 107 5.17 -7.36 15.00
N TYR A 108 4.73 -6.19 15.48
CA TYR A 108 5.49 -5.40 16.44
C TYR A 108 5.86 -6.22 17.69
N ASP A 109 4.88 -6.92 18.27
CA ASP A 109 5.09 -7.74 19.47
C ASP A 109 6.12 -8.85 19.21
N LYS A 110 6.06 -9.52 18.06
CA LYS A 110 7.05 -10.54 17.67
C LYS A 110 8.45 -9.95 17.51
N VAL A 111 8.56 -8.81 16.81
CA VAL A 111 9.84 -8.11 16.62
C VAL A 111 10.40 -7.65 17.96
N HIS A 112 9.58 -7.01 18.79
CA HIS A 112 9.98 -6.52 20.10
C HIS A 112 10.37 -7.65 21.07
N ALA A 113 9.67 -8.79 21.04
CA ALA A 113 10.00 -9.95 21.84
C ALA A 113 11.32 -10.62 21.42
N ALA A 114 11.65 -10.56 20.13
CA ALA A 114 12.92 -11.10 19.61
C ALA A 114 14.15 -10.25 19.96
N LEU A 115 13.97 -9.02 20.45
CA LEU A 115 15.08 -8.17 20.90
C LEU A 115 15.67 -8.67 22.22
N ARG A 116 16.99 -8.63 22.34
CA ARG A 116 17.68 -8.91 23.60
C ARG A 116 17.26 -7.92 24.70
N PRO A 117 17.11 -8.35 25.96
CA PRO A 117 16.69 -7.46 27.05
C PRO A 117 17.54 -6.18 27.17
N ALA A 118 18.86 -6.30 27.00
CA ALA A 118 19.78 -5.16 27.05
C ALA A 118 19.56 -4.17 25.87
N ALA A 119 19.17 -4.63 24.69
CA ALA A 119 18.84 -3.78 23.57
C ALA A 119 17.51 -3.04 23.80
N ARG A 120 16.48 -3.75 24.28
CA ARG A 120 15.20 -3.16 24.66
C ARG A 120 15.35 -2.04 25.68
N LEU A 121 16.13 -2.28 26.74
CA LEU A 121 16.38 -1.26 27.78
C LEU A 121 17.09 -0.03 27.23
N ARG A 122 18.04 -0.19 26.30
CA ARG A 122 18.74 0.95 25.68
C ARG A 122 17.85 1.75 24.73
N MET A 123 16.95 1.08 24.00
CA MET A 123 16.06 1.71 23.01
C MET A 123 14.82 2.34 23.65
N ALA A 124 14.42 1.89 24.83
CA ALA A 124 13.17 2.30 25.47
C ALA A 124 13.05 3.83 25.66
N PRO A 125 14.06 4.57 26.16
CA PRO A 125 13.92 6.02 26.33
C PRO A 125 13.72 6.78 25.02
N ASP A 126 14.48 6.41 23.98
CA ASP A 126 14.39 7.07 22.67
C ASP A 126 13.06 6.73 21.97
N LEU A 127 12.63 5.46 22.07
CA LEU A 127 11.34 5.04 21.54
C LEU A 127 10.18 5.77 22.24
N ASP A 128 10.22 5.90 23.57
CA ASP A 128 9.20 6.61 24.34
C ASP A 128 9.18 8.11 24.00
N ALA A 129 10.33 8.72 23.83
CA ALA A 129 10.46 10.12 23.39
C ALA A 129 9.80 10.36 22.02
N LEU A 130 10.07 9.50 21.03
CA LEU A 130 9.45 9.60 19.70
C LEU A 130 7.94 9.41 19.78
N LEU A 131 7.47 8.38 20.48
CA LEU A 131 6.03 8.07 20.61
C LEU A 131 5.26 9.14 21.39
N THR A 132 5.92 9.91 22.25
CA THR A 132 5.28 11.00 23.01
C THR A 132 5.29 12.30 22.24
N SER A 133 6.32 12.53 21.39
CA SER A 133 6.48 13.78 20.62
C SER A 133 5.76 13.77 19.28
N GLU A 134 5.39 12.60 18.76
CA GLU A 134 4.75 12.46 17.46
C GLU A 134 3.28 12.09 17.60
N SER A 135 2.40 12.86 16.95
CA SER A 135 0.96 12.60 16.92
C SER A 135 0.38 12.97 15.56
N GLN A 136 -0.63 12.23 15.12
CA GLN A 136 -1.36 12.56 13.89
C GLN A 136 -2.59 13.40 14.21
N ALA A 137 -2.81 14.44 13.38
CA ALA A 137 -4.04 15.21 13.43
C ALA A 137 -5.24 14.34 13.05
N MET A 138 -6.34 14.51 13.79
CA MET A 138 -7.61 13.84 13.46
C MET A 138 -8.09 14.27 12.07
N GLN A 139 -8.36 13.29 11.22
CA GLN A 139 -9.05 13.48 9.94
C GLN A 139 -10.28 12.56 9.91
N ALA A 140 -11.34 13.04 9.27
CA ALA A 140 -12.48 12.18 8.98
C ALA A 140 -12.01 10.97 8.13
N GLY A 141 -12.31 9.77 8.58
CA GLY A 141 -11.80 8.55 7.97
C GLY A 141 -12.87 7.47 7.84
N LEU A 142 -12.44 6.33 7.35
CA LEU A 142 -13.24 5.13 7.21
C LEU A 142 -13.75 4.65 8.58
N ARG A 143 -15.00 4.22 8.62
CA ARG A 143 -15.46 3.35 9.71
C ARG A 143 -14.80 1.96 9.56
N PRO A 144 -14.55 1.25 10.67
CA PRO A 144 -14.13 -0.14 10.61
C PRO A 144 -15.12 -0.96 9.79
N LEU A 145 -14.65 -2.03 9.17
CA LEU A 145 -15.55 -3.08 8.69
C LEU A 145 -16.24 -3.67 9.91
N ASP A 146 -17.57 -3.71 9.89
CA ASP A 146 -18.37 -4.28 11.00
C ASP A 146 -18.05 -5.78 11.17
N ASP A 147 -17.64 -6.46 10.08
CA ASP A 147 -17.27 -7.87 10.08
C ASP A 147 -15.84 -8.08 9.53
N PRO A 148 -14.85 -8.34 10.40
CA PRO A 148 -13.47 -8.58 10.01
C PRO A 148 -13.30 -9.87 9.19
N THR A 149 -14.26 -10.82 9.26
CA THR A 149 -14.18 -12.09 8.52
C THR A 149 -14.29 -11.88 7.01
N ILE A 150 -14.90 -10.78 6.56
CA ILE A 150 -15.03 -10.43 5.15
C ILE A 150 -13.64 -10.30 4.50
N LEU A 151 -12.77 -9.48 5.12
CA LEU A 151 -11.42 -9.26 4.59
C LEU A 151 -10.56 -10.54 4.65
N GLU A 152 -10.69 -11.31 5.73
CA GLU A 152 -9.97 -12.57 5.91
C GLU A 152 -10.39 -13.62 4.88
N THR A 153 -11.69 -13.78 4.64
CA THR A 153 -12.23 -14.71 3.64
C THR A 153 -11.77 -14.34 2.23
N ILE A 154 -11.81 -13.04 1.86
CA ILE A 154 -11.34 -12.60 0.56
C ILE A 154 -9.83 -12.86 0.39
N ARG A 155 -9.02 -12.58 1.42
CA ARG A 155 -7.58 -12.87 1.37
C ARG A 155 -7.30 -14.36 1.26
N THR A 156 -8.11 -15.20 1.89
CA THR A 156 -8.02 -16.65 1.77
C THR A 156 -8.36 -17.10 0.36
N ALA A 157 -9.43 -16.54 -0.23
CA ALA A 157 -9.83 -16.82 -1.60
C ALA A 157 -8.75 -16.38 -2.62
N LEU A 158 -8.15 -15.20 -2.44
CA LEU A 158 -7.06 -14.72 -3.28
C LEU A 158 -5.84 -15.65 -3.25
N LYS A 159 -5.46 -16.12 -2.05
CA LYS A 159 -4.32 -17.06 -1.88
C LYS A 159 -4.62 -18.44 -2.47
N ALA A 160 -5.86 -18.90 -2.35
CA ALA A 160 -6.29 -20.22 -2.83
C ALA A 160 -6.70 -20.21 -4.31
N GLY A 161 -6.90 -19.05 -4.93
CA GLY A 161 -7.40 -18.92 -6.30
C GLY A 161 -8.83 -19.43 -6.45
N CYS A 162 -9.69 -19.28 -5.42
CA CYS A 162 -11.07 -19.76 -5.45
C CYS A 162 -12.08 -18.61 -5.48
N ALA A 163 -13.33 -18.93 -5.85
CA ALA A 163 -14.44 -17.98 -5.84
C ALA A 163 -14.97 -17.75 -4.42
N VAL A 164 -15.71 -16.66 -4.25
CA VAL A 164 -16.46 -16.34 -3.02
C VAL A 164 -17.93 -16.11 -3.34
N THR A 165 -18.79 -16.43 -2.39
CA THR A 165 -20.21 -16.07 -2.41
C THR A 165 -20.51 -15.10 -1.28
N PHE A 166 -21.37 -14.13 -1.51
CA PHE A 166 -21.82 -13.17 -0.51
C PHE A 166 -23.16 -12.55 -0.87
N LEU A 167 -23.89 -12.08 0.13
CA LEU A 167 -25.03 -11.20 -0.07
C LEU A 167 -24.57 -9.76 -0.23
N TYR A 168 -25.03 -9.09 -1.28
CA TYR A 168 -24.65 -7.72 -1.59
C TYR A 168 -25.81 -6.74 -1.49
N LYS A 169 -25.71 -5.78 -0.61
CA LYS A 169 -26.73 -4.78 -0.30
C LYS A 169 -26.74 -3.65 -1.33
N THR A 170 -27.59 -3.73 -2.33
CA THR A 170 -27.87 -2.67 -3.32
C THR A 170 -29.37 -2.55 -3.55
N GLY A 171 -30.10 -2.08 -2.50
CA GLY A 171 -31.57 -2.04 -2.55
C GLY A 171 -32.24 -3.38 -2.21
N SER A 172 -31.91 -4.46 -2.92
CA SER A 172 -32.29 -5.84 -2.55
C SER A 172 -31.03 -6.67 -2.28
N ASN A 173 -31.01 -7.42 -1.17
CA ASN A 173 -29.95 -8.37 -0.91
C ASN A 173 -29.95 -9.47 -1.99
N ARG A 174 -28.92 -9.47 -2.84
CA ARG A 174 -28.74 -10.49 -3.89
C ARG A 174 -27.51 -11.30 -3.57
N LEU A 175 -27.64 -12.62 -3.68
CA LEU A 175 -26.49 -13.52 -3.64
C LEU A 175 -25.62 -13.25 -4.88
N ARG A 176 -24.34 -13.09 -4.64
CA ARG A 176 -23.32 -12.91 -5.67
C ARG A 176 -22.27 -13.98 -5.55
N GLN A 177 -21.76 -14.43 -6.67
CA GLN A 177 -20.60 -15.29 -6.76
C GLN A 177 -19.58 -14.64 -7.69
N VAL A 178 -18.39 -14.43 -7.19
CA VAL A 178 -17.31 -13.79 -7.95
C VAL A 178 -15.98 -14.45 -7.62
N THR A 179 -15.02 -14.37 -8.55
CA THR A 179 -13.64 -14.75 -8.30
C THR A 179 -12.83 -13.48 -7.98
N PRO A 180 -12.23 -13.36 -6.79
CA PRO A 180 -11.38 -12.24 -6.43
C PRO A 180 -10.17 -12.09 -7.36
N TRP A 181 -9.95 -10.89 -7.90
CA TRP A 181 -8.77 -10.53 -8.68
C TRP A 181 -7.83 -9.58 -7.92
N GLY A 182 -8.31 -8.94 -6.85
CA GLY A 182 -7.53 -8.07 -6.01
C GLY A 182 -8.36 -7.33 -4.97
N LEU A 183 -7.66 -6.58 -4.12
CA LEU A 183 -8.24 -5.68 -3.11
C LEU A 183 -7.69 -4.28 -3.31
N LEU A 184 -8.56 -3.28 -3.38
CA LEU A 184 -8.21 -1.86 -3.38
C LEU A 184 -8.64 -1.18 -2.09
N TYR A 185 -7.77 -0.36 -1.56
CA TYR A 185 -7.98 0.40 -0.33
C TYR A 185 -8.21 1.87 -0.69
N GLY A 186 -9.47 2.26 -0.82
CA GLY A 186 -9.85 3.64 -1.10
C GLY A 186 -9.97 4.50 0.16
N PRO A 187 -10.06 5.82 0.00
CA PRO A 187 -10.20 6.76 1.12
C PRO A 187 -11.47 6.55 1.93
N ALA A 188 -12.55 6.13 1.27
CA ALA A 188 -13.88 6.02 1.86
C ALA A 188 -14.41 4.59 2.01
N ALA A 189 -13.74 3.57 1.46
CA ALA A 189 -14.13 2.16 1.61
C ALA A 189 -13.03 1.22 1.13
N TYR A 190 -13.16 -0.05 1.47
CA TYR A 190 -12.40 -1.14 0.87
C TYR A 190 -13.20 -1.78 -0.24
N TYR A 191 -12.51 -2.22 -1.29
CA TYR A 191 -13.13 -2.76 -2.48
C TYR A 191 -12.48 -4.08 -2.89
N LEU A 192 -13.32 -5.07 -3.14
CA LEU A 192 -12.94 -6.26 -3.87
C LEU A 192 -13.01 -5.93 -5.38
N VAL A 193 -11.94 -6.22 -6.10
CA VAL A 193 -11.90 -6.18 -7.56
C VAL A 193 -12.21 -7.58 -8.07
N ALA A 194 -13.31 -7.72 -8.78
CA ALA A 194 -13.75 -8.99 -9.34
C ALA A 194 -14.76 -8.75 -10.47
N PRO A 195 -14.78 -9.57 -11.53
CA PRO A 195 -15.83 -9.48 -12.54
C PRO A 195 -17.19 -9.83 -11.94
N GLY A 196 -18.23 -9.16 -12.41
CA GLY A 196 -19.60 -9.55 -12.10
C GLY A 196 -19.98 -10.88 -12.76
N GLU A 197 -21.04 -11.49 -12.27
CA GLU A 197 -21.56 -12.72 -12.86
C GLU A 197 -21.83 -12.57 -14.37
N GLY A 198 -21.23 -13.46 -15.18
CA GLY A 198 -21.33 -13.42 -16.64
C GLY A 198 -20.58 -12.26 -17.31
N LYS A 199 -19.73 -11.51 -16.59
CA LYS A 199 -18.92 -10.42 -17.11
C LYS A 199 -17.45 -10.78 -17.14
N THR A 200 -16.74 -10.19 -18.09
CA THR A 200 -15.27 -10.30 -18.24
C THR A 200 -14.53 -9.11 -17.63
N GLU A 201 -15.20 -7.96 -17.55
CA GLU A 201 -14.63 -6.74 -17.01
C GLU A 201 -14.72 -6.71 -15.48
N PRO A 202 -13.64 -6.29 -14.79
CA PRO A 202 -13.66 -6.18 -13.34
C PRO A 202 -14.58 -5.06 -12.87
N ALA A 203 -15.32 -5.35 -11.80
CA ALA A 203 -16.14 -4.40 -11.08
C ALA A 203 -15.59 -4.21 -9.66
N LEU A 204 -15.95 -3.09 -9.04
CA LEU A 204 -15.58 -2.75 -7.68
C LEU A 204 -16.73 -3.05 -6.73
N TRP A 205 -16.48 -3.94 -5.80
CA TRP A 205 -17.46 -4.37 -4.80
C TRP A 205 -17.04 -3.83 -3.44
N ARG A 206 -17.83 -2.93 -2.87
CA ARG A 206 -17.56 -2.36 -1.53
C ARG A 206 -17.71 -3.45 -0.46
N LEU A 207 -16.70 -3.61 0.38
CA LEU A 207 -16.70 -4.65 1.41
C LEU A 207 -17.76 -4.38 2.50
N ASP A 208 -18.01 -3.13 2.85
CA ASP A 208 -19.02 -2.73 3.83
C ASP A 208 -20.49 -2.98 3.38
N ARG A 209 -20.68 -3.40 2.12
CA ARG A 209 -21.97 -3.82 1.57
C ARG A 209 -22.09 -5.32 1.44
N MET A 210 -21.07 -6.07 1.82
CA MET A 210 -21.07 -7.54 1.78
C MET A 210 -21.53 -8.11 3.11
N HIS A 211 -22.28 -9.19 3.06
CA HIS A 211 -22.73 -9.95 4.22
C HIS A 211 -22.64 -11.45 3.90
N ASP A 212 -22.50 -12.27 4.92
CA ASP A 212 -22.51 -13.74 4.81
C ASP A 212 -21.52 -14.27 3.76
N ILE A 213 -20.29 -13.72 3.76
CA ILE A 213 -19.27 -14.14 2.79
C ILE A 213 -18.75 -15.54 3.11
N LYS A 214 -18.59 -16.35 2.07
CA LYS A 214 -18.06 -17.73 2.16
C LYS A 214 -17.17 -18.04 0.97
N LEU A 215 -16.20 -18.91 1.17
CA LEU A 215 -15.49 -19.54 0.07
C LEU A 215 -16.47 -20.39 -0.73
N SER A 216 -16.27 -20.47 -2.03
CA SER A 216 -17.12 -21.22 -2.95
C SER A 216 -16.31 -22.34 -3.60
N ASP A 217 -16.91 -23.53 -3.67
CA ASP A 217 -16.35 -24.68 -4.38
C ASP A 217 -16.61 -24.61 -5.91
N ALA A 218 -17.31 -23.57 -6.37
CA ALA A 218 -17.55 -23.38 -7.79
C ALA A 218 -16.26 -23.05 -8.55
N PRO A 219 -16.17 -23.40 -9.84
CA PRO A 219 -15.01 -23.07 -10.66
C PRO A 219 -14.68 -21.57 -10.61
N ALA A 220 -13.44 -21.25 -10.28
CA ALA A 220 -12.94 -19.89 -10.30
C ALA A 220 -12.64 -19.43 -11.73
N THR A 221 -12.89 -18.16 -12.02
CA THR A 221 -12.47 -17.49 -13.25
C THR A 221 -11.24 -16.66 -12.95
N PRO A 222 -10.02 -17.17 -13.24
CA PRO A 222 -8.81 -16.41 -12.92
C PRO A 222 -8.75 -15.11 -13.74
N PRO A 223 -8.00 -14.10 -13.28
CA PRO A 223 -7.76 -12.92 -14.07
C PRO A 223 -7.02 -13.26 -15.37
N PRO A 224 -7.15 -12.44 -16.44
CA PRO A 224 -6.36 -12.58 -17.65
C PRO A 224 -4.85 -12.58 -17.34
N ALA A 225 -4.05 -13.25 -18.18
CA ALA A 225 -2.61 -13.37 -17.94
C ALA A 225 -1.88 -12.01 -17.84
N GLN A 226 -2.41 -10.98 -18.52
CA GLN A 226 -1.90 -9.60 -18.49
C GLN A 226 -2.52 -8.74 -17.37
N TRP A 227 -3.28 -9.33 -16.47
CA TRP A 227 -3.92 -8.58 -15.38
C TRP A 227 -2.88 -8.01 -14.43
N ASP A 228 -2.97 -6.71 -14.21
CA ASP A 228 -2.17 -5.96 -13.24
C ASP A 228 -3.10 -5.07 -12.42
N LEU A 229 -3.18 -5.33 -11.14
CA LEU A 229 -4.02 -4.60 -10.19
C LEU A 229 -3.54 -3.14 -10.01
N GLU A 230 -2.23 -2.92 -10.03
CA GLU A 230 -1.64 -1.59 -9.87
C GLU A 230 -1.94 -0.74 -11.11
N ALA A 231 -1.74 -1.30 -12.30
CA ALA A 231 -2.11 -0.65 -13.57
C ALA A 231 -3.63 -0.37 -13.63
N PHE A 232 -4.47 -1.29 -13.17
CA PHE A 232 -5.91 -1.06 -13.08
C PHE A 232 -6.25 0.09 -12.12
N ALA A 233 -5.64 0.14 -10.94
CA ALA A 233 -5.85 1.21 -9.97
C ALA A 233 -5.36 2.57 -10.51
N ALA A 234 -4.22 2.57 -11.20
CA ALA A 234 -3.61 3.77 -11.78
C ALA A 234 -4.35 4.34 -13.00
N ARG A 235 -5.41 3.69 -13.50
CA ARG A 235 -6.26 4.25 -14.56
C ARG A 235 -7.15 5.40 -14.08
N SER A 236 -7.31 5.56 -12.78
CA SER A 236 -8.29 6.48 -12.21
C SER A 236 -7.71 7.28 -11.05
N PHE A 237 -8.17 8.50 -10.93
CA PHE A 237 -7.98 9.31 -9.74
C PHE A 237 -8.90 8.78 -8.63
N GLY A 238 -8.39 7.93 -7.76
CA GLY A 238 -9.18 7.30 -6.72
C GLY A 238 -9.72 5.91 -7.12
N ILE A 239 -10.98 5.64 -6.83
CA ILE A 239 -11.56 4.29 -6.98
C ILE A 239 -12.48 4.17 -8.20
N TYR A 240 -13.20 5.23 -8.55
CA TYR A 240 -14.21 5.17 -9.59
C TYR A 240 -13.58 5.01 -10.98
N GLN A 241 -13.84 3.87 -11.63
CA GLN A 241 -13.28 3.51 -12.94
C GLN A 241 -14.22 3.96 -14.05
N ASP A 242 -13.89 5.07 -14.70
CA ASP A 242 -14.53 5.55 -15.93
C ASP A 242 -13.47 5.74 -17.04
N THR A 243 -13.85 6.38 -18.12
CA THR A 243 -12.93 6.64 -19.24
C THR A 243 -11.86 7.64 -18.81
N PRO A 244 -10.55 7.29 -18.94
CA PRO A 244 -9.48 8.23 -18.65
C PRO A 244 -9.45 9.42 -19.62
N HIS A 245 -9.07 10.58 -19.11
CA HIS A 245 -8.93 11.84 -19.83
C HIS A 245 -7.56 12.47 -19.54
N ASP A 246 -7.09 13.29 -20.48
CA ASP A 246 -5.95 14.17 -20.24
C ASP A 246 -6.42 15.35 -19.37
N VAL A 247 -5.96 15.38 -18.15
CA VAL A 247 -6.30 16.40 -17.15
C VAL A 247 -5.20 17.45 -17.14
N ILE A 248 -5.62 18.72 -17.25
CA ILE A 248 -4.72 19.87 -17.15
C ILE A 248 -5.31 20.85 -16.15
N LEU A 249 -4.61 21.06 -15.06
CA LEU A 249 -4.96 21.97 -13.97
C LEU A 249 -3.96 23.12 -13.94
N ARG A 250 -4.45 24.34 -13.68
CA ARG A 250 -3.61 25.50 -13.40
C ARG A 250 -3.89 25.96 -11.98
N PHE A 251 -2.85 26.03 -11.18
CA PHE A 251 -2.91 26.59 -9.83
C PHE A 251 -2.39 28.01 -9.81
N THR A 252 -3.03 28.88 -9.03
CA THR A 252 -2.58 30.28 -8.88
C THR A 252 -1.16 30.35 -8.28
N PRO A 253 -0.43 31.45 -8.47
CA PRO A 253 0.90 31.61 -7.91
C PRO A 253 0.96 31.37 -6.39
N GLU A 254 -0.07 31.78 -5.66
CA GLU A 254 -0.19 31.63 -4.21
C GLU A 254 -0.32 30.15 -3.77
N ALA A 255 -0.96 29.35 -4.60
CA ALA A 255 -1.21 27.93 -4.33
C ALA A 255 -0.18 27.00 -4.99
N ALA A 256 0.70 27.54 -5.82
CA ALA A 256 1.62 26.75 -6.64
C ALA A 256 2.59 25.88 -5.82
N GLU A 257 3.08 26.37 -4.67
CA GLU A 257 3.97 25.62 -3.78
C GLU A 257 3.22 24.46 -3.13
N ASP A 258 2.04 24.70 -2.58
CA ASP A 258 1.22 23.68 -1.94
C ASP A 258 0.78 22.59 -2.97
N ALA A 259 0.44 23.01 -4.18
CA ALA A 259 0.09 22.09 -5.25
C ALA A 259 1.28 21.26 -5.72
N ALA A 260 2.49 21.84 -5.78
CA ALA A 260 3.70 21.11 -6.16
C ALA A 260 4.08 20.00 -5.15
N LEU A 261 3.71 20.16 -3.89
CA LEU A 261 3.92 19.16 -2.84
C LEU A 261 2.86 18.03 -2.85
N ARG A 262 1.82 18.15 -3.67
CA ARG A 262 0.77 17.13 -3.78
C ARG A 262 1.06 16.11 -4.86
N HIS A 263 0.76 14.87 -4.54
CA HIS A 263 0.76 13.79 -5.52
C HIS A 263 -0.68 13.54 -5.97
N PHE A 264 -1.04 14.12 -7.13
CA PHE A 264 -2.38 13.99 -7.72
C PHE A 264 -2.55 12.64 -8.40
N HIS A 265 -1.53 12.21 -9.15
CA HIS A 265 -1.59 10.96 -9.91
C HIS A 265 -0.16 10.44 -10.20
N PRO A 266 0.05 9.08 -10.31
CA PRO A 266 1.38 8.54 -10.64
C PRO A 266 1.98 9.03 -11.95
N THR A 267 1.15 9.45 -12.92
CA THR A 267 1.59 9.97 -14.22
C THR A 267 1.69 11.49 -14.27
N GLN A 268 1.65 12.18 -13.11
CA GLN A 268 1.65 13.64 -13.12
C GLN A 268 2.96 14.25 -13.61
N GLU A 269 2.81 15.33 -14.37
CA GLU A 269 3.87 16.23 -14.80
C GLU A 269 3.58 17.64 -14.26
N LEU A 270 4.63 18.30 -13.79
CA LEU A 270 4.53 19.65 -13.20
C LEU A 270 5.31 20.64 -14.06
N GLU A 271 4.70 21.78 -14.38
CA GLU A 271 5.34 22.87 -15.11
C GLU A 271 5.07 24.21 -14.44
N ARG A 272 6.12 24.92 -14.04
CA ARG A 272 6.00 26.29 -13.50
C ARG A 272 5.99 27.28 -14.65
N LEU A 273 5.02 28.18 -14.62
CA LEU A 273 4.90 29.25 -15.60
C LEU A 273 5.65 30.51 -15.12
N PRO A 274 6.01 31.43 -16.07
CA PRO A 274 6.72 32.69 -15.71
C PRO A 274 5.94 33.61 -14.77
N ASP A 275 4.62 33.52 -14.74
CA ASP A 275 3.75 34.29 -13.84
C ASP A 275 3.68 33.72 -12.41
N GLY A 276 4.43 32.65 -12.13
CA GLY A 276 4.45 31.96 -10.86
C GLY A 276 3.39 30.89 -10.69
N SER A 277 2.43 30.74 -11.63
CA SER A 277 1.42 29.69 -11.58
C SER A 277 2.04 28.31 -11.89
N LEU A 278 1.34 27.24 -11.48
CA LEU A 278 1.74 25.85 -11.70
C LEU A 278 0.73 25.13 -12.59
N ILE A 279 1.21 24.48 -13.62
CA ILE A 279 0.43 23.53 -14.40
C ILE A 279 0.70 22.12 -13.90
N VAL A 280 -0.36 21.35 -13.67
CA VAL A 280 -0.32 19.92 -13.37
C VAL A 280 -1.02 19.18 -14.49
N ARG A 281 -0.31 18.22 -15.12
CA ARG A 281 -0.86 17.36 -16.19
C ARG A 281 -0.82 15.92 -15.74
N TYR A 282 -1.87 15.16 -16.01
CA TYR A 282 -1.89 13.71 -15.82
C TYR A 282 -3.00 13.07 -16.65
N HIS A 283 -2.97 11.76 -16.82
CA HIS A 283 -3.98 11.01 -17.55
C HIS A 283 -4.72 10.08 -16.61
N ALA A 284 -6.01 10.34 -16.34
CA ALA A 284 -6.81 9.54 -15.40
C ALA A 284 -8.31 9.65 -15.65
N GLY A 285 -9.03 8.59 -15.29
CA GLY A 285 -10.47 8.57 -15.07
C GLY A 285 -10.85 9.09 -13.68
N GLY A 286 -12.08 8.81 -13.24
CA GLY A 286 -12.58 9.21 -11.91
C GLY A 286 -12.97 10.69 -11.83
N LEU A 287 -13.59 11.24 -12.88
CA LEU A 287 -13.92 12.67 -12.96
C LEU A 287 -14.73 13.18 -11.77
N GLN A 288 -15.64 12.37 -11.25
CA GLN A 288 -16.44 12.75 -10.08
C GLN A 288 -15.58 12.90 -8.82
N GLU A 289 -14.67 11.95 -8.57
CA GLU A 289 -13.76 12.00 -7.40
C GLU A 289 -12.77 13.14 -7.54
N GLN A 290 -12.27 13.39 -8.76
CA GLN A 290 -11.43 14.55 -9.06
C GLN A 290 -12.15 15.85 -8.77
N ALA A 291 -13.40 16.00 -9.23
CA ALA A 291 -14.20 17.20 -8.98
C ALA A 291 -14.41 17.43 -7.47
N PHE A 292 -14.71 16.38 -6.69
CA PHE A 292 -14.80 16.49 -5.23
C PHE A 292 -13.47 16.90 -4.57
N TYR A 293 -12.37 16.36 -5.03
CA TYR A 293 -11.05 16.73 -4.52
C TYR A 293 -10.72 18.20 -4.87
N LEU A 294 -10.91 18.57 -6.13
CA LEU A 294 -10.64 19.93 -6.61
C LEU A 294 -11.56 21.00 -5.99
N PHE A 295 -12.75 20.61 -5.54
CA PHE A 295 -13.64 21.48 -4.76
C PHE A 295 -12.93 22.07 -3.52
N THR A 296 -12.03 21.31 -2.89
CA THR A 296 -11.28 21.77 -1.70
C THR A 296 -10.28 22.88 -1.99
N TRP A 297 -9.91 23.07 -3.25
CA TRP A 297 -8.98 24.12 -3.69
C TRP A 297 -9.66 25.46 -3.99
N GLY A 298 -10.99 25.46 -4.05
CA GLY A 298 -11.79 26.68 -4.27
C GLY A 298 -11.37 27.41 -5.53
N THR A 299 -11.01 28.70 -5.38
CA THR A 299 -10.57 29.57 -6.48
C THR A 299 -9.08 29.42 -6.84
N ALA A 300 -8.34 28.63 -6.06
CA ALA A 300 -6.91 28.43 -6.27
C ALA A 300 -6.58 27.53 -7.46
N VAL A 301 -7.57 26.79 -8.00
CA VAL A 301 -7.38 25.90 -9.14
C VAL A 301 -8.32 26.24 -10.29
N GLU A 302 -7.80 26.22 -11.51
CA GLU A 302 -8.54 26.31 -12.77
C GLU A 302 -8.36 24.99 -13.54
N ILE A 303 -9.47 24.40 -13.98
CA ILE A 303 -9.46 23.21 -14.83
C ILE A 303 -9.40 23.66 -16.29
N LEU A 304 -8.24 23.47 -16.94
CA LEU A 304 -8.05 23.79 -18.35
C LEU A 304 -8.59 22.69 -19.26
N ALA A 305 -8.41 21.42 -18.85
CA ALA A 305 -8.93 20.23 -19.52
C ALA A 305 -9.14 19.09 -18.50
N PRO A 306 -10.08 18.16 -18.74
CA PRO A 306 -11.09 18.17 -19.78
C PRO A 306 -12.29 19.06 -19.40
N VAL A 307 -13.11 19.42 -20.39
CA VAL A 307 -14.32 20.25 -20.17
C VAL A 307 -15.36 19.53 -19.31
N GLU A 308 -15.41 18.21 -19.36
CA GLU A 308 -16.28 17.36 -18.56
C GLU A 308 -15.99 17.51 -17.06
N LEU A 309 -14.71 17.52 -16.67
CA LEU A 309 -14.29 17.71 -15.27
C LEU A 309 -14.67 19.12 -14.78
N ARG A 310 -14.45 20.15 -15.60
CA ARG A 310 -14.86 21.52 -15.29
C ARG A 310 -16.37 21.63 -15.12
N THR A 311 -17.13 21.00 -16.00
CA THR A 311 -18.59 20.98 -15.95
C THR A 311 -19.09 20.31 -14.67
N GLU A 312 -18.49 19.18 -14.29
CA GLU A 312 -18.84 18.45 -13.07
C GLU A 312 -18.52 19.27 -11.81
N LEU A 313 -17.35 19.91 -11.74
CA LEU A 313 -17.01 20.82 -10.63
C LEU A 313 -18.00 21.98 -10.53
N CYS A 314 -18.33 22.65 -11.65
CA CYS A 314 -19.30 23.73 -11.67
C CYS A 314 -20.70 23.27 -11.22
N ARG A 315 -21.10 22.04 -11.59
CA ARG A 315 -22.37 21.45 -11.16
C ARG A 315 -22.38 21.23 -9.63
N LEU A 316 -21.30 20.71 -9.07
CA LEU A 316 -21.14 20.50 -7.62
C LEU A 316 -21.18 21.81 -6.84
N LEU A 317 -20.47 22.84 -7.33
CA LEU A 317 -20.42 24.16 -6.70
C LEU A 317 -21.82 24.81 -6.66
N ARG A 318 -22.55 24.81 -7.79
CA ARG A 318 -23.94 25.36 -7.85
C ARG A 318 -24.86 24.61 -6.90
N LYS A 319 -24.83 23.28 -6.94
CA LYS A 319 -25.67 22.46 -6.04
C LYS A 319 -25.38 22.69 -4.57
N ALA A 320 -24.11 22.85 -4.21
CA ALA A 320 -23.73 23.16 -2.83
C ALA A 320 -24.22 24.55 -2.43
N LEU A 321 -24.02 25.56 -3.29
CA LEU A 321 -24.47 26.92 -3.04
C LEU A 321 -25.99 26.98 -2.85
N GLU A 322 -26.76 26.45 -3.80
CA GLU A 322 -28.24 26.38 -3.72
C GLU A 322 -28.72 25.72 -2.44
N HIS A 323 -28.06 24.62 -2.04
CA HIS A 323 -28.45 23.90 -0.81
C HIS A 323 -28.26 24.76 0.45
N HIS A 324 -27.13 25.47 0.55
CA HIS A 324 -26.81 26.26 1.73
C HIS A 324 -27.54 27.61 1.79
N GLU A 325 -27.82 28.21 0.63
CA GLU A 325 -28.63 29.46 0.55
C GLU A 325 -30.10 29.24 0.97
N HIS A 326 -30.64 28.04 0.76
CA HIS A 326 -32.04 27.71 1.07
C HIS A 326 -32.23 26.97 2.39
N THR A 327 -31.16 26.76 3.16
CA THR A 327 -31.26 26.13 4.48
C THR A 327 -31.78 27.17 5.48
N PRO A 328 -32.99 27.02 6.07
CA PRO A 328 -33.46 27.92 7.11
C PRO A 328 -32.48 27.88 8.29
N GLY A 329 -32.13 29.05 8.79
CA GLY A 329 -31.33 29.16 10.02
C GLY A 329 -31.94 28.39 11.20
N PRO A 330 -31.13 28.02 12.21
CA PRO A 330 -31.59 27.28 13.38
C PRO A 330 -32.67 28.02 14.19
#